data_28c2fbdc5679de0dc237814a303eac67
#
_entry.id   28c2fbdc5679de0dc237814a303eac67
#
_cell.length_a   1.000
_cell.length_b   1.000
_cell.length_c   1.000
_cell.angle_alpha   90.00
_cell.angle_beta   90.00
_cell.angle_gamma   90.00
#
_symmetry.space_group_name_H-M   'P 1'
#
loop_
_entity.id
_entity.type
_entity.pdbx_description
1 polymer ?
#
loop_
_entity_poly.entity_id
_entity_poly.type
_entity_poly.pdbx_seq_one_letter_code
_entity_poly.pdbx_strand_id
1 'polypeptide(L)'
;MCRLYATQPAIYGRARAWLAKSYIEQDWLYDAEDVIRNMQRDSIHWRAQKEWDFTYADYYIHTGDYDKAIPYLKKSIDHEMRKKQKARLCFLLGQLYAATGKNAEAYKAFKSVVRKNPPYVLEFNARIAMTEVMGASQAKKMVGKLKRMAASDKNKDYLDQVYYAIGNIYLAQKDTLKAISNYEKGNKKATRSGIEKGVLLLKLGDLYWQQEKFSDAQRCYGEAIGLLDKDRKDYE
;
A
#
# COMPACT_ATOMS: atom_id res chain seq x y z
N MET A 1 9.24 27.26 20.11
CA MET A 1 10.46 26.94 19.32
C MET A 1 10.55 27.73 18.00
N CYS A 2 9.54 27.75 17.14
CA CYS A 2 9.61 28.49 15.86
C CYS A 2 9.94 29.98 16.00
N ARG A 3 9.41 30.69 17.00
CA ARG A 3 9.70 32.13 17.23
C ARG A 3 11.15 32.39 17.64
N LEU A 4 11.79 31.49 18.38
CA LEU A 4 13.19 31.62 18.82
C LEU A 4 14.21 31.54 17.69
N TYR A 5 13.87 30.85 16.60
CA TYR A 5 14.74 30.61 15.46
C TYR A 5 14.26 31.30 14.17
N ALA A 6 13.41 32.33 14.30
CA ALA A 6 12.89 33.08 13.15
C ALA A 6 14.01 33.69 12.26
N THR A 7 15.16 34.04 12.87
CA THR A 7 16.32 34.57 12.17
C THR A 7 17.22 33.51 11.52
N GLN A 8 16.90 32.23 11.71
CA GLN A 8 17.65 31.09 11.12
C GLN A 8 16.77 30.31 10.16
N PRO A 9 16.71 30.70 8.87
CA PRO A 9 15.71 30.20 7.92
C PRO A 9 15.71 28.66 7.77
N ALA A 10 16.87 28.03 7.85
CA ALA A 10 16.99 26.57 7.75
C ALA A 10 16.32 25.84 8.94
N ILE A 11 16.58 26.33 10.17
CA ILE A 11 16.01 25.74 11.40
C ILE A 11 14.52 26.06 11.49
N TYR A 12 14.16 27.30 11.20
CA TYR A 12 12.77 27.74 11.19
C TYR A 12 11.93 26.95 10.20
N GLY A 13 12.39 26.79 8.94
CA GLY A 13 11.69 25.99 7.92
C GLY A 13 11.51 24.54 8.32
N ARG A 14 12.54 23.90 8.91
CA ARG A 14 12.43 22.51 9.40
C ARG A 14 11.48 22.39 10.59
N ALA A 15 11.54 23.31 11.55
CA ALA A 15 10.66 23.30 12.70
C ALA A 15 9.17 23.44 12.28
N ARG A 16 8.87 24.27 11.29
CA ARG A 16 7.52 24.41 10.75
C ARG A 16 7.06 23.17 9.98
N ALA A 17 7.93 22.53 9.22
CA ALA A 17 7.61 21.25 8.57
C ALA A 17 7.22 20.20 9.61
N TRP A 18 7.96 20.08 10.73
CA TRP A 18 7.63 19.17 11.82
C TRP A 18 6.34 19.55 12.55
N LEU A 19 6.06 20.85 12.70
CA LEU A 19 4.80 21.31 13.26
C LEU A 19 3.61 20.88 12.39
N ALA A 20 3.69 21.13 11.08
CA ALA A 20 2.65 20.69 10.13
C ALA A 20 2.45 19.16 10.19
N LYS A 21 3.53 18.39 10.23
CA LYS A 21 3.44 16.93 10.38
C LYS A 21 2.78 16.52 11.70
N SER A 22 3.07 17.21 12.81
CA SER A 22 2.41 16.93 14.09
C SER A 22 0.91 17.18 14.04
N TYR A 23 0.46 18.18 13.29
CA TYR A 23 -0.96 18.43 13.06
C TYR A 23 -1.59 17.37 12.16
N ILE A 24 -0.91 16.95 11.09
CA ILE A 24 -1.36 15.86 10.20
C ILE A 24 -1.58 14.57 10.98
N GLU A 25 -0.62 14.17 11.81
CA GLU A 25 -0.70 12.95 12.64
C GLU A 25 -1.82 13.00 13.70
N GLN A 26 -2.31 14.19 14.07
CA GLN A 26 -3.43 14.40 14.97
C GLN A 26 -4.76 14.63 14.22
N ASP A 27 -4.75 14.47 12.91
CA ASP A 27 -5.90 14.76 12.02
C ASP A 27 -6.40 16.22 12.09
N TRP A 28 -5.52 17.14 12.54
CA TRP A 28 -5.81 18.59 12.56
C TRP A 28 -5.43 19.20 11.21
N LEU A 29 -6.15 18.79 10.19
CA LEU A 29 -5.79 19.11 8.80
C LEU A 29 -5.89 20.60 8.46
N TYR A 30 -6.81 21.34 9.10
CA TYR A 30 -6.92 22.78 8.91
C TYR A 30 -5.70 23.54 9.46
N ASP A 31 -5.22 23.17 10.66
CA ASP A 31 -4.03 23.77 11.25
C ASP A 31 -2.78 23.42 10.44
N ALA A 32 -2.70 22.20 9.94
CA ALA A 32 -1.62 21.77 9.04
C ALA A 32 -1.63 22.58 7.74
N GLU A 33 -2.81 22.78 7.13
CA GLU A 33 -2.97 23.56 5.91
C GLU A 33 -2.53 25.02 6.11
N ASP A 34 -2.89 25.64 7.23
CA ASP A 34 -2.47 27.01 7.52
C ASP A 34 -0.95 27.14 7.61
N VAL A 35 -0.28 26.22 8.30
CA VAL A 35 1.18 26.18 8.36
C VAL A 35 1.79 25.98 6.98
N ILE A 36 1.24 25.09 6.16
CA ILE A 36 1.66 24.79 4.80
C ILE A 36 1.50 26.03 3.89
N ARG A 37 0.33 26.66 3.91
CA ARG A 37 0.00 27.85 3.11
C ARG A 37 0.92 29.03 3.44
N ASN A 38 1.19 29.23 4.73
CA ASN A 38 2.10 30.30 5.16
C ASN A 38 3.53 30.06 4.68
N MET A 39 4.00 28.79 4.64
CA MET A 39 5.32 28.47 4.13
C MET A 39 5.42 28.49 2.60
N GLN A 40 4.31 28.34 1.88
CA GLN A 40 4.30 28.50 0.42
C GLN A 40 4.51 29.98 0.01
N ARG A 41 4.09 30.92 0.86
CA ARG A 41 4.33 32.37 0.65
C ARG A 41 5.78 32.75 0.96
N ASP A 42 6.38 32.07 1.95
CA ASP A 42 7.77 32.29 2.33
C ASP A 42 8.66 31.38 1.47
N SER A 43 9.84 31.87 1.05
CA SER A 43 10.79 31.01 0.35
C SER A 43 11.35 29.95 1.29
N ILE A 44 11.15 28.65 0.93
CA ILE A 44 11.67 27.55 1.73
C ILE A 44 13.19 27.46 1.54
N HIS A 45 13.93 27.57 2.63
CA HIS A 45 15.38 27.42 2.61
C HIS A 45 15.75 26.00 2.11
N TRP A 46 16.73 25.88 1.21
CA TRP A 46 17.09 24.61 0.56
C TRP A 46 17.41 23.45 1.52
N ARG A 47 17.96 23.76 2.71
CA ARG A 47 18.22 22.76 3.77
C ARG A 47 16.96 22.21 4.45
N ALA A 48 15.83 22.87 4.29
CA ALA A 48 14.54 22.42 4.81
C ALA A 48 13.66 21.76 3.71
N GLN A 49 14.10 21.81 2.46
CA GLN A 49 13.31 21.32 1.31
C GLN A 49 12.94 19.85 1.44
N LYS A 50 13.85 19.02 1.94
CA LYS A 50 13.60 17.58 2.14
C LYS A 50 12.44 17.32 3.10
N GLU A 51 12.41 18.03 4.22
CA GLU A 51 11.35 17.91 5.22
C GLU A 51 10.01 18.39 4.65
N TRP A 52 10.03 19.48 3.86
CA TRP A 52 8.83 20.01 3.24
C TRP A 52 8.26 19.14 2.13
N ASP A 53 9.10 18.59 1.26
CA ASP A 53 8.64 17.67 0.22
C ASP A 53 7.92 16.45 0.85
N PHE A 54 8.46 15.93 1.96
CA PHE A 54 7.81 14.86 2.69
C PHE A 54 6.51 15.32 3.37
N THR A 55 6.49 16.50 3.97
CA THR A 55 5.30 17.07 4.63
C THR A 55 4.16 17.31 3.62
N TYR A 56 4.46 17.83 2.43
CA TYR A 56 3.46 17.99 1.37
C TYR A 56 2.90 16.65 0.90
N ALA A 57 3.77 15.65 0.71
CA ALA A 57 3.32 14.32 0.33
C ALA A 57 2.38 13.73 1.39
N ASP A 58 2.76 13.84 2.66
CA ASP A 58 2.01 13.35 3.81
C ASP A 58 0.64 14.03 3.93
N TYR A 59 0.60 15.36 3.86
CA TYR A 59 -0.65 16.13 3.86
C TYR A 59 -1.61 15.70 2.76
N TYR A 60 -1.13 15.61 1.50
CA TYR A 60 -1.98 15.19 0.38
C TYR A 60 -2.41 13.72 0.45
N ILE A 61 -1.67 12.85 1.11
CA ILE A 61 -2.09 11.48 1.38
C ILE A 61 -3.26 11.47 2.37
N HIS A 62 -3.17 12.23 3.47
CA HIS A 62 -4.23 12.32 4.49
C HIS A 62 -5.50 13.00 3.96
N THR A 63 -5.36 13.98 3.06
CA THR A 63 -6.52 14.62 2.40
C THR A 63 -7.11 13.81 1.25
N GLY A 64 -6.50 12.67 0.86
CA GLY A 64 -6.92 11.84 -0.26
C GLY A 64 -6.54 12.36 -1.65
N ASP A 65 -5.80 13.47 -1.73
CA ASP A 65 -5.32 14.08 -2.98
C ASP A 65 -4.09 13.36 -3.53
N TYR A 66 -4.20 12.08 -3.85
CA TYR A 66 -3.08 11.21 -4.22
C TYR A 66 -2.30 11.72 -5.45
N ASP A 67 -2.99 12.33 -6.41
CA ASP A 67 -2.33 12.90 -7.59
C ASP A 67 -1.38 14.04 -7.23
N LYS A 68 -1.74 14.86 -6.24
CA LYS A 68 -0.88 15.94 -5.72
C LYS A 68 0.24 15.39 -4.82
N ALA A 69 0.01 14.27 -4.11
CA ALA A 69 1.01 13.64 -3.26
C ALA A 69 2.18 13.05 -4.07
N ILE A 70 1.90 12.45 -5.23
CA ILE A 70 2.87 11.72 -6.06
C ILE A 70 4.12 12.54 -6.40
N PRO A 71 4.06 13.78 -6.91
CA PRO A 71 5.26 14.55 -7.27
C PRO A 71 6.14 14.87 -6.06
N TYR A 72 5.56 15.17 -4.91
CA TYR A 72 6.30 15.43 -3.67
C TYR A 72 6.94 14.17 -3.11
N LEU A 73 6.23 13.04 -3.16
CA LEU A 73 6.77 11.75 -2.73
C LEU A 73 7.96 11.32 -3.63
N LYS A 74 7.92 11.60 -4.93
CA LYS A 74 9.06 11.38 -5.83
C LYS A 74 10.29 12.19 -5.40
N LYS A 75 10.13 13.49 -5.14
CA LYS A 75 11.21 14.33 -4.61
C LYS A 75 11.76 13.79 -3.30
N SER A 76 10.89 13.35 -2.39
CA SER A 76 11.30 12.71 -1.13
C SER A 76 12.12 11.45 -1.36
N ILE A 77 11.77 10.63 -2.37
CA ILE A 77 12.52 9.42 -2.75
C ILE A 77 13.91 9.81 -3.28
N ASP A 78 14.02 10.87 -4.06
CA ASP A 78 15.30 11.33 -4.62
C ASP A 78 16.24 11.81 -3.52
N HIS A 79 15.72 12.52 -2.52
CA HIS A 79 16.47 12.98 -1.35
C HIS A 79 16.85 11.88 -0.35
N GLU A 80 16.19 10.71 -0.37
CA GLU A 80 16.45 9.66 0.61
C GLU A 80 17.70 8.83 0.23
N MET A 81 18.69 8.83 1.13
CA MET A 81 19.95 8.09 0.94
C MET A 81 19.91 6.67 1.50
N ARG A 82 19.07 6.42 2.51
CA ARG A 82 18.99 5.11 3.17
C ARG A 82 18.17 4.13 2.34
N LYS A 83 18.80 3.07 1.82
CA LYS A 83 18.18 2.09 0.93
C LYS A 83 16.87 1.50 1.47
N LYS A 84 16.83 1.16 2.77
CA LYS A 84 15.64 0.58 3.41
C LYS A 84 14.47 1.57 3.43
N GLN A 85 14.73 2.83 3.78
CA GLN A 85 13.71 3.88 3.80
C GLN A 85 13.26 4.22 2.37
N LYS A 86 14.18 4.32 1.44
CA LYS A 86 13.88 4.52 0.02
C LYS A 86 12.98 3.41 -0.54
N ALA A 87 13.18 2.15 -0.11
CA ALA A 87 12.31 1.05 -0.49
C ALA A 87 10.88 1.24 0.04
N ARG A 88 10.70 1.68 1.29
CA ARG A 88 9.37 1.98 1.87
C ARG A 88 8.66 3.09 1.11
N LEU A 89 9.36 4.18 0.81
CA LEU A 89 8.80 5.29 0.01
C LEU A 89 8.43 4.85 -1.41
N CYS A 90 9.23 3.98 -2.04
CA CYS A 90 8.88 3.40 -3.34
C CYS A 90 7.65 2.49 -3.27
N PHE A 91 7.46 1.78 -2.16
CA PHE A 91 6.27 0.97 -1.94
C PHE A 91 5.02 1.85 -1.82
N LEU A 92 5.09 2.89 -0.98
CA LEU A 92 4.02 3.90 -0.86
C LEU A 92 3.71 4.56 -2.20
N LEU A 93 4.72 4.94 -2.99
CA LEU A 93 4.52 5.48 -4.34
C LEU A 93 3.77 4.50 -5.25
N GLY A 94 4.08 3.21 -5.14
CA GLY A 94 3.35 2.16 -5.86
C GLY A 94 1.89 2.08 -5.47
N GLN A 95 1.57 2.21 -4.18
CA GLN A 95 0.21 2.23 -3.67
C GLN A 95 -0.57 3.47 -4.17
N LEU A 96 0.05 4.67 -4.14
CA LEU A 96 -0.59 5.88 -4.68
C LEU A 96 -0.87 5.78 -6.18
N TYR A 97 0.07 5.21 -6.95
CA TYR A 97 -0.17 4.96 -8.37
C TYR A 97 -1.29 3.95 -8.61
N ALA A 98 -1.37 2.89 -7.80
CA ALA A 98 -2.46 1.91 -7.90
C ALA A 98 -3.82 2.56 -7.57
N ALA A 99 -3.89 3.35 -6.50
CA ALA A 99 -5.09 4.07 -6.08
C ALA A 99 -5.57 5.09 -7.13
N THR A 100 -4.64 5.67 -7.91
CA THR A 100 -4.98 6.60 -9.02
C THR A 100 -5.14 5.91 -10.38
N GLY A 101 -5.20 4.57 -10.42
CA GLY A 101 -5.38 3.79 -11.65
C GLY A 101 -4.16 3.74 -12.59
N LYS A 102 -3.02 4.29 -12.16
CA LYS A 102 -1.76 4.31 -12.93
C LYS A 102 -0.99 3.00 -12.76
N ASN A 103 -1.60 1.90 -13.21
CA ASN A 103 -1.13 0.53 -12.95
C ASN A 103 0.28 0.24 -13.50
N ALA A 104 0.66 0.80 -14.64
CA ALA A 104 1.97 0.61 -15.22
C ALA A 104 3.08 1.26 -14.37
N GLU A 105 2.83 2.45 -13.84
CA GLU A 105 3.71 3.18 -12.93
C GLU A 105 3.78 2.49 -11.57
N ALA A 106 2.63 2.03 -11.04
CA ALA A 106 2.56 1.24 -9.81
C ALA A 106 3.44 -0.01 -9.91
N TYR A 107 3.33 -0.78 -11.00
CA TYR A 107 4.16 -1.95 -11.23
C TYR A 107 5.65 -1.62 -11.24
N LYS A 108 6.06 -0.52 -11.90
CA LYS A 108 7.46 -0.05 -11.93
C LYS A 108 7.95 0.33 -10.53
N ALA A 109 7.11 1.01 -9.75
CA ALA A 109 7.43 1.41 -8.38
C ALA A 109 7.62 0.19 -7.47
N PHE A 110 6.69 -0.76 -7.45
CA PHE A 110 6.83 -2.01 -6.69
C PHE A 110 8.03 -2.85 -7.13
N LYS A 111 8.30 -2.94 -8.43
CA LYS A 111 9.49 -3.61 -8.95
C LYS A 111 10.79 -2.93 -8.48
N SER A 112 10.79 -1.61 -8.33
CA SER A 112 11.90 -0.85 -7.76
C SER A 112 12.15 -1.19 -6.30
N VAL A 113 11.10 -1.46 -5.50
CA VAL A 113 11.23 -1.95 -4.11
C VAL A 113 12.06 -3.22 -4.06
N VAL A 114 11.67 -4.24 -4.83
CA VAL A 114 12.35 -5.55 -4.86
C VAL A 114 13.84 -5.42 -5.23
N ARG A 115 14.19 -4.48 -6.12
CA ARG A 115 15.58 -4.23 -6.53
C ARG A 115 16.47 -3.59 -5.45
N LYS A 116 15.87 -3.00 -4.41
CA LYS A 116 16.59 -2.33 -3.33
C LYS A 116 16.98 -3.28 -2.19
N ASN A 117 16.71 -4.58 -2.33
CA ASN A 117 16.94 -5.58 -1.30
C ASN A 117 16.39 -5.16 0.07
N PRO A 118 15.07 -4.94 0.16
CA PRO A 118 14.40 -4.50 1.38
C PRO A 118 14.32 -5.65 2.41
N PRO A 119 13.82 -5.38 3.64
CA PRO A 119 13.41 -6.46 4.54
C PRO A 119 12.41 -7.39 3.87
N TYR A 120 12.47 -8.68 4.22
CA TYR A 120 11.69 -9.74 3.56
C TYR A 120 10.19 -9.44 3.42
N VAL A 121 9.55 -8.98 4.51
CA VAL A 121 8.11 -8.65 4.50
C VAL A 121 7.77 -7.59 3.45
N LEU A 122 8.60 -6.55 3.33
CA LEU A 122 8.36 -5.49 2.33
C LEU A 122 8.59 -5.99 0.90
N GLU A 123 9.58 -6.87 0.69
CA GLU A 123 9.78 -7.52 -0.62
C GLU A 123 8.58 -8.40 -0.98
N PHE A 124 8.11 -9.20 -0.02
CA PHE A 124 6.95 -10.06 -0.18
C PHE A 124 5.70 -9.25 -0.57
N ASN A 125 5.38 -8.22 0.22
CA ASN A 125 4.22 -7.35 -0.03
C ASN A 125 4.33 -6.65 -1.40
N ALA A 126 5.52 -6.20 -1.79
CA ALA A 126 5.73 -5.61 -3.11
C ALA A 126 5.48 -6.61 -4.25
N ARG A 127 5.86 -7.89 -4.08
CA ARG A 127 5.58 -8.95 -5.07
C ARG A 127 4.08 -9.25 -5.17
N ILE A 128 3.37 -9.25 -4.04
CA ILE A 128 1.91 -9.42 -4.03
C ILE A 128 1.24 -8.23 -4.73
N ALA A 129 1.55 -7.00 -4.33
CA ALA A 129 0.99 -5.79 -4.94
C ALA A 129 1.27 -5.68 -6.46
N MET A 130 2.42 -6.17 -6.93
CA MET A 130 2.68 -6.28 -8.37
C MET A 130 1.66 -7.14 -9.10
N THR A 131 1.04 -8.12 -8.44
CA THR A 131 0.05 -9.00 -9.09
C THR A 131 -1.29 -8.32 -9.32
N GLU A 132 -1.61 -7.33 -8.52
CA GLU A 132 -2.87 -6.58 -8.60
C GLU A 132 -2.86 -5.55 -9.72
N VAL A 133 -1.67 -5.00 -10.03
CA VAL A 133 -1.51 -3.91 -11.02
C VAL A 133 -0.87 -4.36 -12.33
N MET A 134 -0.55 -5.65 -12.49
CA MET A 134 0.13 -6.12 -13.70
C MET A 134 -0.81 -6.35 -14.87
N GLY A 135 -0.29 -6.17 -16.09
CA GLY A 135 -1.02 -6.51 -17.32
C GLY A 135 -1.14 -8.03 -17.55
N ALA A 136 -2.15 -8.43 -18.31
CA ALA A 136 -2.45 -9.84 -18.62
C ALA A 136 -1.25 -10.61 -19.24
N SER A 137 -0.40 -9.95 -19.99
CA SER A 137 0.79 -10.55 -20.63
C SER A 137 1.82 -11.12 -19.64
N GLN A 138 1.81 -10.63 -18.38
CA GLN A 138 2.77 -11.03 -17.35
C GLN A 138 2.20 -12.12 -16.41
N ALA A 139 0.91 -12.40 -16.50
CA ALA A 139 0.16 -13.27 -15.60
C ALA A 139 0.80 -14.66 -15.45
N LYS A 140 1.04 -15.38 -16.57
CA LYS A 140 1.62 -16.73 -16.54
C LYS A 140 2.97 -16.78 -15.83
N LYS A 141 3.84 -15.79 -16.10
CA LYS A 141 5.16 -15.68 -15.46
C LYS A 141 5.06 -15.42 -13.97
N MET A 142 4.08 -14.59 -13.57
CA MET A 142 3.87 -14.24 -12.17
C MET A 142 3.29 -15.41 -11.39
N VAL A 143 2.29 -16.13 -11.91
CA VAL A 143 1.78 -17.37 -11.29
C VAL A 143 2.91 -18.37 -11.05
N GLY A 144 3.84 -18.55 -12.00
CA GLY A 144 4.99 -19.42 -11.82
C GLY A 144 5.95 -18.97 -10.70
N LYS A 145 6.11 -17.65 -10.50
CA LYS A 145 6.90 -17.09 -9.38
C LYS A 145 6.19 -17.29 -8.04
N LEU A 146 4.90 -17.01 -7.97
CA LEU A 146 4.10 -17.19 -6.77
C LEU A 146 4.02 -18.65 -6.33
N LYS A 147 3.88 -19.60 -7.27
CA LYS A 147 3.93 -21.04 -6.96
C LYS A 147 5.28 -21.44 -6.35
N ARG A 148 6.39 -20.89 -6.85
CA ARG A 148 7.73 -21.12 -6.24
C ARG A 148 7.82 -20.48 -4.85
N MET A 149 7.22 -19.31 -4.64
CA MET A 149 7.12 -18.71 -3.31
C MET A 149 6.30 -19.60 -2.36
N ALA A 150 5.16 -20.15 -2.81
CA ALA A 150 4.34 -21.07 -2.02
C ALA A 150 5.08 -22.38 -1.64
N ALA A 151 6.03 -22.82 -2.45
CA ALA A 151 6.84 -24.02 -2.17
C ALA A 151 8.00 -23.77 -1.21
N SER A 152 8.30 -22.51 -0.88
CA SER A 152 9.40 -22.15 0.02
C SER A 152 8.95 -22.12 1.48
N ASP A 153 9.69 -22.81 2.36
CA ASP A 153 9.39 -22.85 3.80
C ASP A 153 9.34 -21.47 4.47
N LYS A 154 10.07 -20.50 3.92
CA LYS A 154 10.05 -19.10 4.40
C LYS A 154 8.67 -18.43 4.30
N ASN A 155 7.78 -18.98 3.48
CA ASN A 155 6.45 -18.40 3.20
C ASN A 155 5.31 -19.20 3.85
N LYS A 156 5.60 -20.16 4.73
CA LYS A 156 4.55 -20.96 5.37
C LYS A 156 3.46 -20.11 6.03
N ASP A 157 3.87 -19.00 6.67
CA ASP A 157 2.96 -18.09 7.36
C ASP A 157 2.24 -17.10 6.44
N TYR A 158 2.49 -17.14 5.14
CA TYR A 158 1.96 -16.21 4.14
C TYR A 158 1.30 -16.93 2.96
N LEU A 159 0.97 -18.22 3.13
CA LEU A 159 0.41 -19.03 2.05
C LEU A 159 -0.97 -18.55 1.62
N ASP A 160 -1.77 -18.05 2.54
CA ASP A 160 -3.05 -17.39 2.28
C ASP A 160 -2.88 -16.23 1.29
N GLN A 161 -1.95 -15.32 1.54
CA GLN A 161 -1.67 -14.17 0.66
C GLN A 161 -1.10 -14.61 -0.71
N VAL A 162 -0.24 -15.63 -0.73
CA VAL A 162 0.29 -16.15 -2.01
C VAL A 162 -0.81 -16.76 -2.86
N TYR A 163 -1.67 -17.59 -2.29
CA TYR A 163 -2.78 -18.20 -3.02
C TYR A 163 -3.87 -17.19 -3.36
N TYR A 164 -4.11 -16.18 -2.50
CA TYR A 164 -4.96 -15.04 -2.80
C TYR A 164 -4.46 -14.31 -4.07
N ALA A 165 -3.18 -13.98 -4.12
CA ALA A 165 -2.59 -13.33 -5.30
C ALA A 165 -2.68 -14.18 -6.57
N ILE A 166 -2.50 -15.50 -6.47
CA ILE A 166 -2.69 -16.41 -7.61
C ILE A 166 -4.17 -16.41 -8.06
N GLY A 167 -5.09 -16.44 -7.10
CA GLY A 167 -6.53 -16.35 -7.36
C GLY A 167 -6.90 -15.07 -8.10
N ASN A 168 -6.41 -13.91 -7.63
CA ASN A 168 -6.62 -12.61 -8.28
C ASN A 168 -6.13 -12.60 -9.74
N ILE A 169 -4.98 -13.23 -10.02
CA ILE A 169 -4.47 -13.33 -11.40
C ILE A 169 -5.43 -14.14 -12.29
N TYR A 170 -5.93 -15.26 -11.81
CA TYR A 170 -6.89 -16.07 -12.57
C TYR A 170 -8.23 -15.35 -12.73
N LEU A 171 -8.68 -14.63 -11.71
CA LEU A 171 -9.90 -13.83 -11.78
C LEU A 171 -9.79 -12.72 -12.83
N ALA A 172 -8.66 -12.02 -12.89
CA ALA A 172 -8.37 -11.02 -13.93
C ALA A 172 -8.32 -11.63 -15.34
N GLN A 173 -8.03 -12.93 -15.46
CA GLN A 173 -8.10 -13.70 -16.72
C GLN A 173 -9.50 -14.30 -16.99
N LYS A 174 -10.50 -13.97 -16.16
CA LYS A 174 -11.87 -14.51 -16.23
C LYS A 174 -11.94 -16.03 -15.99
N ASP A 175 -10.92 -16.64 -15.41
CA ASP A 175 -10.89 -18.05 -15.02
C ASP A 175 -11.33 -18.19 -13.55
N THR A 176 -12.64 -18.01 -13.34
CA THR A 176 -13.26 -18.02 -12.01
C THR A 176 -13.06 -19.36 -11.28
N LEU A 177 -13.07 -20.48 -11.98
CA LEU A 177 -12.89 -21.80 -11.36
C LEU A 177 -11.49 -21.95 -10.75
N LYS A 178 -10.46 -21.53 -11.49
CA LYS A 178 -9.10 -21.55 -10.94
C LYS A 178 -8.91 -20.50 -9.84
N ALA A 179 -9.59 -19.35 -9.92
CA ALA A 179 -9.57 -18.36 -8.86
C ALA A 179 -10.11 -18.96 -7.55
N ILE A 180 -11.32 -19.52 -7.57
CA ILE A 180 -11.94 -20.19 -6.41
C ILE A 180 -11.02 -21.27 -5.85
N SER A 181 -10.53 -22.19 -6.70
CA SER A 181 -9.63 -23.27 -6.23
C SER A 181 -8.37 -22.77 -5.54
N ASN A 182 -7.82 -21.61 -5.95
CA ASN A 182 -6.66 -21.03 -5.29
C ASN A 182 -7.05 -20.32 -3.99
N TYR A 183 -8.18 -19.62 -3.93
CA TYR A 183 -8.66 -19.03 -2.68
C TYR A 183 -8.97 -20.10 -1.63
N GLU A 184 -9.62 -21.20 -2.00
CA GLU A 184 -9.84 -22.35 -1.11
C GLU A 184 -8.51 -22.93 -0.57
N LYS A 185 -7.49 -23.06 -1.45
CA LYS A 185 -6.15 -23.51 -1.02
C LYS A 185 -5.53 -22.51 -0.05
N GLY A 186 -5.69 -21.21 -0.29
CA GLY A 186 -5.23 -20.17 0.61
C GLY A 186 -5.91 -20.27 1.97
N ASN A 187 -7.22 -20.39 2.01
CA ASN A 187 -7.98 -20.55 3.25
C ASN A 187 -7.53 -21.79 4.05
N LYS A 188 -7.40 -22.96 3.40
CA LYS A 188 -6.96 -24.21 4.04
C LYS A 188 -5.52 -24.14 4.56
N LYS A 189 -4.65 -23.38 3.92
CA LYS A 189 -3.22 -23.27 4.28
C LYS A 189 -2.89 -22.06 5.14
N ALA A 190 -3.87 -21.23 5.44
CA ALA A 190 -3.70 -20.09 6.34
C ALA A 190 -3.34 -20.59 7.74
N THR A 191 -2.17 -20.18 8.23
CA THR A 191 -1.68 -20.51 9.59
C THR A 191 -2.05 -19.42 10.60
N ARG A 192 -2.43 -18.24 10.10
CA ARG A 192 -2.81 -17.06 10.89
C ARG A 192 -4.25 -16.69 10.60
N SER A 193 -4.97 -16.31 11.66
CA SER A 193 -6.31 -15.73 11.55
C SER A 193 -6.14 -14.21 11.64
N GLY A 194 -6.03 -13.53 10.51
CA GLY A 194 -5.81 -12.09 10.41
C GLY A 194 -6.60 -11.47 9.27
N ILE A 195 -6.44 -10.17 9.10
CA ILE A 195 -7.13 -9.36 8.08
C ILE A 195 -6.97 -9.96 6.68
N GLU A 196 -5.78 -10.47 6.34
CA GLU A 196 -5.50 -11.04 5.02
C GLU A 196 -6.36 -12.28 4.73
N LYS A 197 -6.57 -13.14 5.73
CA LYS A 197 -7.48 -14.28 5.62
C LYS A 197 -8.94 -13.80 5.50
N GLY A 198 -9.33 -12.76 6.24
CA GLY A 198 -10.64 -12.14 6.14
C GLY A 198 -10.93 -11.60 4.72
N VAL A 199 -9.98 -10.88 4.12
CA VAL A 199 -10.10 -10.38 2.73
C VAL A 199 -10.18 -11.52 1.72
N LEU A 200 -9.42 -12.61 1.90
CA LEU A 200 -9.51 -13.79 1.06
C LEU A 200 -10.91 -14.44 1.14
N LEU A 201 -11.43 -14.59 2.35
CA LEU A 201 -12.75 -15.18 2.58
C LEU A 201 -13.87 -14.31 1.98
N LEU A 202 -13.77 -12.97 2.11
CA LEU A 202 -14.71 -12.04 1.50
C LEU A 202 -14.76 -12.26 -0.02
N LYS A 203 -13.59 -12.26 -0.68
CA LYS A 203 -13.52 -12.50 -2.14
C LYS A 203 -14.02 -13.89 -2.55
N LEU A 204 -13.76 -14.90 -1.75
CA LEU A 204 -14.26 -16.25 -1.99
C LEU A 204 -15.78 -16.30 -1.84
N GLY A 205 -16.33 -15.64 -0.83
CA GLY A 205 -17.77 -15.48 -0.61
C GLY A 205 -18.47 -14.80 -1.79
N ASP A 206 -17.89 -13.68 -2.29
CA ASP A 206 -18.40 -12.96 -3.48
C ASP A 206 -18.50 -13.88 -4.70
N LEU A 207 -17.49 -14.74 -4.93
CA LEU A 207 -17.48 -15.66 -6.05
C LEU A 207 -18.48 -16.81 -5.88
N TYR A 208 -18.67 -17.32 -4.67
CA TYR A 208 -19.70 -18.31 -4.40
C TYR A 208 -21.10 -17.72 -4.55
N TRP A 209 -21.33 -16.48 -4.08
CA TRP A 209 -22.58 -15.76 -4.29
C TRP A 209 -22.90 -15.61 -5.77
N GLN A 210 -21.93 -15.20 -6.61
CA GLN A 210 -22.09 -15.11 -8.07
C GLN A 210 -22.39 -16.46 -8.73
N GLN A 211 -22.00 -17.58 -8.10
CA GLN A 211 -22.30 -18.95 -8.56
C GLN A 211 -23.59 -19.52 -7.94
N GLU A 212 -24.37 -18.71 -7.22
CA GLU A 212 -25.58 -19.14 -6.53
C GLU A 212 -25.34 -20.22 -5.43
N LYS A 213 -24.10 -20.38 -4.99
CA LYS A 213 -23.71 -21.26 -3.88
C LYS A 213 -23.85 -20.53 -2.54
N PHE A 214 -25.09 -20.21 -2.19
CA PHE A 214 -25.40 -19.32 -1.07
C PHE A 214 -24.92 -19.85 0.28
N SER A 215 -24.98 -21.17 0.53
CA SER A 215 -24.48 -21.77 1.77
C SER A 215 -22.96 -21.58 1.95
N ASP A 216 -22.19 -21.76 0.86
CA ASP A 216 -20.74 -21.56 0.90
C ASP A 216 -20.39 -20.07 1.05
N ALA A 217 -21.14 -19.19 0.37
CA ALA A 217 -21.00 -17.75 0.51
C ALA A 217 -21.26 -17.29 1.95
N GLN A 218 -22.38 -17.72 2.56
CA GLN A 218 -22.75 -17.40 3.94
C GLN A 218 -21.66 -17.84 4.92
N ARG A 219 -21.11 -19.04 4.75
CA ARG A 219 -20.01 -19.52 5.59
C ARG A 219 -18.77 -18.63 5.47
N CYS A 220 -18.37 -18.27 4.24
CA CYS A 220 -17.21 -17.41 4.01
C CYS A 220 -17.40 -16.01 4.62
N TYR A 221 -18.56 -15.39 4.45
CA TYR A 221 -18.87 -14.09 5.06
C TYR A 221 -18.90 -14.17 6.59
N GLY A 222 -19.50 -15.20 7.16
CA GLY A 222 -19.52 -15.41 8.61
C GLY A 222 -18.14 -15.54 9.23
N GLU A 223 -17.22 -16.25 8.56
CA GLU A 223 -15.82 -16.33 8.99
C GLU A 223 -15.08 -15.00 8.79
N ALA A 224 -15.35 -14.27 7.70
CA ALA A 224 -14.70 -13.00 7.38
C ALA A 224 -15.03 -11.90 8.41
N ILE A 225 -16.30 -11.81 8.84
CA ILE A 225 -16.77 -10.82 9.84
C ILE A 225 -15.95 -10.87 11.12
N GLY A 226 -15.56 -12.09 11.58
CA GLY A 226 -14.73 -12.24 12.77
C GLY A 226 -13.26 -11.85 12.62
N LEU A 227 -12.79 -11.60 11.39
CA LEU A 227 -11.40 -11.34 11.06
C LEU A 227 -11.16 -9.92 10.55
N LEU A 228 -12.19 -9.23 10.08
CA LEU A 228 -12.10 -7.87 9.53
C LEU A 228 -12.44 -6.83 10.59
N ASP A 229 -11.78 -5.68 10.50
CA ASP A 229 -12.05 -4.54 11.35
C ASP A 229 -13.37 -3.88 10.93
N LYS A 230 -14.21 -3.50 11.90
CA LYS A 230 -15.51 -2.84 11.67
C LYS A 230 -15.36 -1.46 11.03
N ASP A 231 -14.21 -0.81 11.23
CA ASP A 231 -13.92 0.51 10.67
C ASP A 231 -13.43 0.48 9.21
N ARG A 232 -13.32 -0.72 8.62
CA ARG A 232 -13.00 -0.83 7.19
C ARG A 232 -14.17 -0.36 6.33
N LYS A 233 -13.85 0.36 5.25
CA LYS A 233 -14.84 0.85 4.27
C LYS A 233 -15.59 -0.27 3.53
N ASP A 234 -15.00 -1.46 3.47
CA ASP A 234 -15.53 -2.67 2.79
C ASP A 234 -16.06 -3.72 3.79
N TYR A 235 -16.37 -3.29 5.03
CA TYR A 235 -16.94 -4.17 6.06
C TYR A 235 -18.46 -4.38 5.88
N GLU A 236 -19.16 -3.37 5.33
CA GLU A 236 -20.60 -3.42 5.02
C GLU A 236 -20.83 -4.22 3.72
#